data_68d99f2a6a4c89c50c1dc6cf2f3361ba
#
_entry.id   68d99f2a6a4c89c50c1dc6cf2f3361ba
#
_cell.length_a   1.000
_cell.length_b   1.000
_cell.length_c   1.000
_cell.angle_alpha   90.00
_cell.angle_beta   90.00
_cell.angle_gamma   90.00
#
_symmetry.space_group_name_H-M   'P 1'
#
loop_
_entity.id
_entity.type
_entity.pdbx_description
1 polymer ?
#
loop_
_entity_poly.entity_id
_entity_poly.type
_entity_poly.pdbx_seq_one_letter_code
_entity_poly.pdbx_strand_id
1 'polypeptide(L)'
;AGSVQNTFRGTERTYNSVKMASGEQAMYISNLQHRYYSIHDLTTGAHAKIDLTLTGHKLEWYNMYVRTNSKGIRYNNSVNTEYIGADSYTQDDEVRSLSTTQSIFATNLKGTHHLTKDFTVDWSGVFSQAKEEDPDRTYVTLTNTVSRKAENGGDAVSGSIWDANKN
;
A
#
# COMPACT_ATOMS: atom_id res chain seq x y z
N ALA A 1 -26.86 -3.05 9.83
CA ALA A 1 -25.70 -3.70 10.45
C ALA A 1 -24.43 -2.92 10.16
N GLY A 2 -23.46 -2.99 11.04
CA GLY A 2 -22.13 -2.40 10.88
C GLY A 2 -21.04 -3.43 11.16
N SER A 3 -19.85 -3.18 10.61
CA SER A 3 -18.67 -4.01 10.83
C SER A 3 -17.42 -3.14 11.02
N VAL A 4 -16.50 -3.63 11.83
CA VAL A 4 -15.16 -3.05 11.97
C VAL A 4 -14.15 -4.18 11.85
N GLN A 5 -13.18 -3.99 10.98
CA GLN A 5 -12.06 -4.91 10.80
C GLN A 5 -10.76 -4.15 10.99
N ASN A 6 -9.88 -4.68 11.84
CA ASN A 6 -8.57 -4.13 12.10
C ASN A 6 -7.51 -5.20 11.78
N THR A 7 -6.60 -4.89 10.87
CA THR A 7 -5.61 -5.85 10.37
C THR A 7 -4.21 -5.23 10.42
N PHE A 8 -3.28 -5.97 11.02
CA PHE A 8 -1.85 -5.65 11.01
C PHE A 8 -1.10 -6.71 10.23
N ARG A 9 -0.23 -6.28 9.34
CA ARG A 9 0.64 -7.15 8.56
C ARG A 9 2.07 -6.64 8.63
N GLY A 10 3.00 -7.50 9.02
CA GLY A 10 4.43 -7.27 8.92
C GLY A 10 5.04 -8.23 7.90
N THR A 11 5.98 -7.76 7.09
CA THR A 11 6.70 -8.60 6.13
C THR A 11 8.14 -8.14 6.07
N GLU A 12 9.06 -9.10 6.14
CA GLU A 12 10.48 -8.91 5.88
C GLU A 12 10.87 -9.59 4.58
N ARG A 13 11.65 -8.91 3.75
CA ARG A 13 12.13 -9.44 2.48
C ARG A 13 13.57 -9.04 2.23
N THR A 14 14.37 -9.99 1.77
CA THR A 14 15.74 -9.77 1.30
C THR A 14 15.77 -9.93 -0.21
N TYR A 15 16.37 -8.97 -0.90
CA TYR A 15 16.63 -9.02 -2.32
C TYR A 15 18.12 -8.91 -2.56
N ASN A 16 18.65 -9.67 -3.51
CA ASN A 16 20.03 -9.55 -3.95
C ASN A 16 20.10 -9.50 -5.48
N SER A 17 21.06 -8.75 -5.99
CA SER A 17 21.47 -8.80 -7.38
C SER A 17 22.89 -9.36 -7.44
N VAL A 18 23.11 -10.32 -8.32
CA VAL A 18 24.40 -11.00 -8.51
C VAL A 18 24.92 -10.65 -9.89
N LYS A 19 26.20 -10.30 -9.98
CA LYS A 19 26.89 -10.07 -11.25
C LYS A 19 28.14 -10.94 -11.34
N MET A 20 28.56 -11.21 -12.57
CA MET A 20 29.85 -11.85 -12.84
C MET A 20 30.94 -10.76 -12.93
N ALA A 21 32.04 -10.95 -12.25
CA ALA A 21 33.21 -10.11 -12.41
C ALA A 21 33.75 -10.22 -13.84
N SER A 22 34.09 -9.08 -14.46
CA SER A 22 34.64 -9.07 -15.81
C SER A 22 35.98 -9.81 -15.85
N GLY A 23 36.04 -10.88 -16.65
CA GLY A 23 37.24 -11.68 -16.82
C GLY A 23 37.48 -12.79 -15.79
N GLU A 24 36.58 -12.97 -14.83
CA GLU A 24 36.64 -14.02 -13.81
C GLU A 24 35.38 -14.89 -13.81
N GLN A 25 35.51 -16.15 -13.37
CA GLN A 25 34.35 -17.04 -13.19
C GLN A 25 33.65 -16.84 -11.83
N ALA A 26 33.95 -15.76 -11.12
CA ALA A 26 33.41 -15.47 -9.80
C ALA A 26 32.16 -14.59 -9.88
N MET A 27 31.11 -14.99 -9.18
CA MET A 27 29.94 -14.19 -8.96
C MET A 27 30.09 -13.38 -7.66
N TYR A 28 29.63 -12.12 -7.68
CA TYR A 28 29.57 -11.29 -6.47
C TYR A 28 28.20 -10.64 -6.32
N ILE A 29 27.83 -10.30 -5.09
CA ILE A 29 26.60 -9.58 -4.81
C ILE A 29 26.85 -8.10 -5.10
N SER A 30 26.20 -7.57 -6.14
CA SER A 30 26.31 -6.17 -6.53
C SER A 30 25.38 -5.24 -5.77
N ASN A 31 24.24 -5.77 -5.33
CA ASN A 31 23.26 -5.05 -4.52
C ASN A 31 22.60 -6.01 -3.54
N LEU A 32 22.52 -5.60 -2.27
CA LEU A 32 21.81 -6.32 -1.22
C LEU A 32 20.79 -5.35 -0.61
N GLN A 33 19.52 -5.77 -0.57
CA GLN A 33 18.44 -4.96 0.01
C GLN A 33 17.70 -5.74 1.07
N HIS A 34 17.53 -5.12 2.23
CA HIS A 34 16.66 -5.57 3.31
C HIS A 34 15.46 -4.65 3.42
N ARG A 35 14.27 -5.21 3.26
CA ARG A 35 13.01 -4.45 3.29
C ARG A 35 12.11 -4.97 4.40
N TYR A 36 11.63 -4.03 5.23
CA TYR A 36 10.62 -4.27 6.24
C TYR A 36 9.37 -3.49 5.89
N TYR A 37 8.23 -4.17 5.89
CA TYR A 37 6.93 -3.56 5.64
C TYR A 37 6.07 -3.74 6.89
N SER A 38 5.42 -2.66 7.31
CA SER A 38 4.37 -2.70 8.31
C SER A 38 3.15 -2.01 7.73
N ILE A 39 2.03 -2.70 7.68
CA ILE A 39 0.77 -2.19 7.14
C ILE A 39 -0.30 -2.37 8.20
N HIS A 40 -1.03 -1.29 8.48
CA HIS A 40 -2.17 -1.26 9.36
C HIS A 40 -3.40 -0.81 8.56
N ASP A 41 -4.37 -1.70 8.42
CA ASP A 41 -5.62 -1.43 7.72
C ASP A 41 -6.77 -1.41 8.73
N LEU A 42 -7.50 -0.30 8.76
CA LEU A 42 -8.74 -0.16 9.52
C LEU A 42 -9.89 0.01 8.52
N THR A 43 -10.74 -1.00 8.41
CA THR A 43 -11.93 -0.98 7.58
C THR A 43 -13.17 -0.86 8.46
N THR A 44 -14.00 0.13 8.18
CA THR A 44 -15.31 0.32 8.80
C THR A 44 -16.38 0.23 7.73
N GLY A 45 -17.46 -0.48 8.01
CA GLY A 45 -18.56 -0.66 7.08
C GLY A 45 -19.90 -0.55 7.79
N ALA A 46 -20.86 0.02 7.11
CA ALA A 46 -22.25 0.05 7.53
C ALA A 46 -23.16 -0.25 6.33
N HIS A 47 -24.21 -1.02 6.57
CA HIS A 47 -25.27 -1.21 5.58
C HIS A 47 -26.64 -1.17 6.22
N ALA A 48 -27.60 -0.74 5.43
CA ALA A 48 -29.00 -0.69 5.82
C ALA A 48 -29.87 -1.21 4.66
N LYS A 49 -30.88 -2.00 4.97
CA LYS A 49 -31.89 -2.47 4.03
C LYS A 49 -33.27 -2.13 4.58
N ILE A 50 -34.11 -1.59 3.73
CA ILE A 50 -35.50 -1.28 4.03
C ILE A 50 -36.34 -1.96 2.96
N ASP A 51 -37.27 -2.80 3.40
CA ASP A 51 -38.24 -3.47 2.53
C ASP A 51 -39.63 -2.94 2.90
N LEU A 52 -40.32 -2.35 1.93
CA LEU A 52 -41.69 -1.90 2.06
C LEU A 52 -42.57 -2.76 1.15
N THR A 53 -43.54 -3.44 1.73
CA THR A 53 -44.51 -4.24 1.00
C THR A 53 -45.91 -3.69 1.23
N LEU A 54 -46.57 -3.30 0.14
CA LEU A 54 -47.95 -2.88 0.10
C LEU A 54 -48.71 -3.82 -0.84
N THR A 55 -50.04 -3.79 -0.80
CA THR A 55 -50.86 -4.63 -1.68
C THR A 55 -50.50 -4.39 -3.16
N GLY A 56 -49.92 -5.39 -3.80
CA GLY A 56 -49.50 -5.30 -5.21
C GLY A 56 -48.20 -4.54 -5.49
N HIS A 57 -47.50 -4.02 -4.46
CA HIS A 57 -46.29 -3.26 -4.62
C HIS A 57 -45.24 -3.66 -3.61
N LYS A 58 -43.97 -3.79 -4.07
CA LYS A 58 -42.80 -4.03 -3.21
C LYS A 58 -41.71 -3.03 -3.57
N LEU A 59 -41.15 -2.38 -2.57
CA LEU A 59 -39.99 -1.51 -2.67
C LEU A 59 -38.87 -2.04 -1.76
N GLU A 60 -37.69 -2.18 -2.31
CA GLU A 60 -36.49 -2.61 -1.58
C GLU A 60 -35.44 -1.51 -1.74
N TRP A 61 -34.96 -0.96 -0.64
CA TRP A 61 -33.90 0.01 -0.64
C TRP A 61 -32.71 -0.50 0.16
N TYR A 62 -31.55 -0.61 -0.48
CA TYR A 62 -30.31 -1.07 0.11
C TYR A 62 -29.26 0.02 0.02
N ASN A 63 -28.57 0.29 1.12
CA ASN A 63 -27.43 1.19 1.20
C ASN A 63 -26.26 0.52 1.83
N MET A 64 -25.05 0.84 1.33
CA MET A 64 -23.79 0.41 1.87
C MET A 64 -22.78 1.55 1.86
N TYR A 65 -22.07 1.69 2.96
CA TYR A 65 -20.90 2.55 3.06
C TYR A 65 -19.74 1.76 3.66
N VAL A 66 -18.58 1.81 2.99
CA VAL A 66 -17.34 1.19 3.48
C VAL A 66 -16.24 2.24 3.40
N ARG A 67 -15.44 2.34 4.46
CA ARG A 67 -14.24 3.17 4.51
C ARG A 67 -13.09 2.35 5.01
N THR A 68 -11.97 2.38 4.27
CA THR A 68 -10.70 1.76 4.65
C THR A 68 -9.64 2.84 4.81
N ASN A 69 -9.02 2.90 5.98
CA ASN A 69 -7.82 3.70 6.22
C ASN A 69 -6.64 2.72 6.28
N SER A 70 -5.70 2.88 5.36
CA SER A 70 -4.48 2.09 5.28
C SER A 70 -3.29 2.98 5.65
N LYS A 71 -2.47 2.54 6.59
CA LYS A 71 -1.18 3.17 6.92
C LYS A 71 -0.07 2.17 6.71
N GLY A 72 0.83 2.49 5.79
CA GLY A 72 1.97 1.66 5.45
C GLY A 72 3.28 2.36 5.80
N ILE A 73 4.20 1.63 6.43
CA ILE A 73 5.60 2.07 6.63
C ILE A 73 6.47 1.03 5.95
N ARG A 74 7.39 1.50 5.12
CA ARG A 74 8.45 0.69 4.51
C ARG A 74 9.79 1.23 4.94
N TYR A 75 10.59 0.38 5.53
CA TYR A 75 12.02 0.60 5.72
C TYR A 75 12.78 -0.25 4.71
N ASN A 76 13.75 0.33 4.03
CA ASN A 76 14.61 -0.34 3.06
C ASN A 76 16.06 0.05 3.35
N ASN A 77 16.88 -0.93 3.68
CA ASN A 77 18.34 -0.79 3.72
C ASN A 77 18.91 -1.43 2.45
N SER A 78 19.67 -0.68 1.68
CA SER A 78 20.25 -1.11 0.42
C SER A 78 21.75 -0.86 0.42
N VAL A 79 22.53 -1.90 0.14
CA VAL A 79 23.99 -1.80 -0.05
C VAL A 79 24.30 -2.04 -1.51
N ASN A 80 24.89 -1.05 -2.19
CA ASN A 80 25.33 -1.14 -3.57
C ASN A 80 26.86 -1.08 -3.62
N THR A 81 27.46 -2.17 -4.12
CA THR A 81 28.93 -2.35 -4.15
C THR A 81 29.57 -1.90 -5.47
N GLU A 82 28.76 -1.49 -6.47
CA GLU A 82 29.25 -1.17 -7.81
C GLU A 82 29.46 0.32 -8.07
N TYR A 83 28.85 1.17 -7.27
CA TYR A 83 28.70 2.58 -7.65
C TYR A 83 29.99 3.42 -7.53
N ILE A 84 30.95 3.05 -6.69
CA ILE A 84 32.10 3.93 -6.37
C ILE A 84 33.47 3.23 -6.49
N GLY A 85 33.59 2.24 -7.36
CA GLY A 85 34.87 1.55 -7.55
C GLY A 85 35.17 0.45 -6.53
N ALA A 86 36.34 -0.21 -6.68
CA ALA A 86 36.67 -1.43 -5.93
C ALA A 86 36.82 -1.24 -4.40
N ASP A 87 37.03 0.00 -3.95
CA ASP A 87 37.38 0.31 -2.56
C ASP A 87 36.26 1.00 -1.76
N SER A 88 35.06 1.12 -2.34
CA SER A 88 33.94 1.77 -1.66
C SER A 88 32.60 1.18 -2.08
N TYR A 89 31.59 1.37 -1.24
CA TYR A 89 30.20 1.02 -1.53
C TYR A 89 29.26 2.10 -1.00
N THR A 90 28.05 2.18 -1.53
CA THR A 90 26.99 3.03 -0.99
C THR A 90 26.02 2.21 -0.16
N GLN A 91 25.59 2.78 0.95
CA GLN A 91 24.50 2.28 1.76
C GLN A 91 23.40 3.33 1.79
N ASP A 92 22.21 2.91 1.37
CA ASP A 92 21.00 3.74 1.40
C ASP A 92 20.02 3.20 2.42
N ASP A 93 19.65 4.04 3.37
CA ASP A 93 18.57 3.81 4.32
C ASP A 93 17.36 4.64 3.90
N GLU A 94 16.30 3.97 3.47
CA GLU A 94 15.06 4.59 3.01
C GLU A 94 13.94 4.30 3.97
N VAL A 95 13.21 5.34 4.38
CA VAL A 95 11.95 5.22 5.10
C VAL A 95 10.86 5.87 4.26
N ARG A 96 9.80 5.11 3.99
CA ARG A 96 8.61 5.60 3.32
C ARG A 96 7.39 5.34 4.19
N SER A 97 6.62 6.40 4.42
CA SER A 97 5.30 6.33 5.04
C SER A 97 4.24 6.74 4.02
N LEU A 98 3.15 5.99 3.97
CA LEU A 98 2.00 6.27 3.11
C LEU A 98 0.73 6.06 3.92
N SER A 99 -0.16 7.03 3.88
CA SER A 99 -1.50 6.94 4.42
C SER A 99 -2.51 7.08 3.29
N THR A 100 -3.34 6.06 3.08
CA THR A 100 -4.38 6.06 2.05
C THR A 100 -5.74 5.88 2.70
N THR A 101 -6.70 6.69 2.29
CA THR A 101 -8.10 6.57 2.68
C THR A 101 -8.94 6.24 1.46
N GLN A 102 -9.62 5.10 1.49
CA GLN A 102 -10.58 4.70 0.46
C GLN A 102 -11.98 4.68 1.04
N SER A 103 -12.96 5.18 0.30
CA SER A 103 -14.36 5.08 0.68
C SER A 103 -15.23 4.70 -0.50
N ILE A 104 -16.21 3.84 -0.23
CA ILE A 104 -17.20 3.38 -1.20
C ILE A 104 -18.57 3.60 -0.60
N PHE A 105 -19.41 4.29 -1.33
CA PHE A 105 -20.85 4.40 -1.08
C PHE A 105 -21.58 3.71 -2.22
N ALA A 106 -22.58 2.89 -1.90
CA ALA A 106 -23.47 2.29 -2.89
C ALA A 106 -24.90 2.30 -2.37
N THR A 107 -25.82 2.64 -3.26
CA THR A 107 -27.28 2.57 -2.98
C THR A 107 -27.97 1.86 -4.13
N ASN A 108 -28.91 1.01 -3.80
CA ASN A 108 -29.74 0.27 -4.75
C ASN A 108 -31.21 0.41 -4.33
N LEU A 109 -32.03 0.86 -5.27
CA LEU A 109 -33.48 0.92 -5.11
C LEU A 109 -34.12 0.00 -6.15
N LYS A 110 -34.96 -0.92 -5.68
CA LYS A 110 -35.65 -1.89 -6.51
C LYS A 110 -37.16 -1.81 -6.23
N GLY A 111 -37.95 -1.83 -7.29
CA GLY A 111 -39.41 -1.84 -7.20
C GLY A 111 -40.02 -2.96 -8.01
N THR A 112 -41.03 -3.61 -7.44
CA THR A 112 -41.89 -4.60 -8.09
C THR A 112 -43.34 -4.14 -7.93
N HIS A 113 -44.07 -4.02 -9.03
CA HIS A 113 -45.45 -3.52 -9.05
C HIS A 113 -46.34 -4.47 -9.86
N HIS A 114 -47.29 -5.08 -9.20
CA HIS A 114 -48.35 -5.88 -9.83
C HIS A 114 -49.49 -4.92 -10.21
N LEU A 115 -49.52 -4.49 -11.47
CA LEU A 115 -50.53 -3.53 -11.96
C LEU A 115 -51.86 -4.20 -12.28
N THR A 116 -51.80 -5.45 -12.76
CA THR A 116 -52.95 -6.33 -12.98
C THR A 116 -52.60 -7.75 -12.59
N LYS A 117 -53.54 -8.69 -12.72
CA LYS A 117 -53.27 -10.11 -12.45
C LYS A 117 -52.22 -10.72 -13.37
N ASP A 118 -52.09 -10.16 -14.60
CA ASP A 118 -51.22 -10.70 -15.65
C ASP A 118 -50.07 -9.75 -16.02
N PHE A 119 -49.97 -8.58 -15.33
CA PHE A 119 -48.96 -7.59 -15.66
C PHE A 119 -48.21 -7.10 -14.42
N THR A 120 -46.90 -7.38 -14.41
CA THR A 120 -45.97 -6.97 -13.36
C THR A 120 -44.84 -6.16 -13.97
N VAL A 121 -44.48 -5.08 -13.30
CA VAL A 121 -43.33 -4.24 -13.66
C VAL A 121 -42.26 -4.34 -12.56
N ASP A 122 -41.06 -4.73 -12.97
CA ASP A 122 -39.87 -4.74 -12.14
C ASP A 122 -38.89 -3.69 -12.65
N TRP A 123 -38.34 -2.91 -11.74
CA TRP A 123 -37.30 -1.93 -12.07
C TRP A 123 -36.25 -1.89 -10.96
N SER A 124 -35.04 -1.47 -11.32
CA SER A 124 -33.97 -1.22 -10.36
C SER A 124 -33.12 -0.03 -10.77
N GLY A 125 -32.66 0.73 -9.78
CA GLY A 125 -31.70 1.80 -9.96
C GLY A 125 -30.54 1.61 -8.98
N VAL A 126 -29.31 1.73 -9.47
CA VAL A 126 -28.08 1.62 -8.68
C VAL A 126 -27.27 2.89 -8.85
N PHE A 127 -26.82 3.45 -7.73
CA PHE A 127 -25.81 4.50 -7.71
C PHE A 127 -24.65 4.06 -6.84
N SER A 128 -23.42 4.28 -7.32
CA SER A 128 -22.22 4.02 -6.53
C SER A 128 -21.17 5.11 -6.75
N GLN A 129 -20.43 5.41 -5.69
CA GLN A 129 -19.33 6.35 -5.70
C GLN A 129 -18.17 5.76 -4.93
N ALA A 130 -16.98 5.80 -5.53
CA ALA A 130 -15.72 5.47 -4.88
C ALA A 130 -14.84 6.72 -4.82
N LYS A 131 -14.13 6.89 -3.70
CA LYS A 131 -13.16 7.97 -3.48
C LYS A 131 -11.92 7.41 -2.85
N GLU A 132 -10.76 7.83 -3.35
CA GLU A 132 -9.44 7.54 -2.77
C GLU A 132 -8.70 8.84 -2.53
N GLU A 133 -8.04 8.95 -1.40
CA GLU A 133 -7.23 10.09 -0.98
C GLU A 133 -5.95 9.57 -0.34
N ASP A 134 -4.81 10.16 -0.71
CA ASP A 134 -3.51 9.95 -0.08
C ASP A 134 -3.14 11.21 0.74
N PRO A 135 -3.65 11.33 1.98
CA PRO A 135 -3.49 12.55 2.77
C PRO A 135 -2.07 12.78 3.25
N ASP A 136 -1.26 11.73 3.36
CA ASP A 136 0.11 11.84 3.86
C ASP A 136 1.02 10.83 3.15
N ARG A 137 2.08 11.36 2.55
CA ARG A 137 3.13 10.60 1.89
C ARG A 137 4.48 11.21 2.23
N THR A 138 5.26 10.49 2.99
CA THR A 138 6.61 10.91 3.40
C THR A 138 7.65 9.92 2.86
N TYR A 139 8.72 10.46 2.34
CA TYR A 139 9.86 9.71 1.82
C TYR A 139 11.15 10.35 2.32
N VAL A 140 11.99 9.58 3.00
CA VAL A 140 13.29 10.01 3.51
C VAL A 140 14.32 8.99 3.09
N THR A 141 15.42 9.44 2.49
CA THR A 141 16.58 8.62 2.17
C THR A 141 17.81 9.22 2.83
N LEU A 142 18.59 8.37 3.46
CA LEU A 142 19.93 8.66 3.95
C LEU A 142 20.91 7.81 3.16
N THR A 143 21.80 8.47 2.43
CA THR A 143 22.86 7.80 1.67
C THR A 143 24.21 7.99 2.37
N ASN A 144 24.86 6.88 2.67
CA ASN A 144 26.23 6.83 3.20
C ASN A 144 27.17 6.23 2.16
N THR A 145 28.34 6.84 1.99
CA THR A 145 29.45 6.24 1.24
C THR A 145 30.44 5.67 2.23
N VAL A 146 30.67 4.37 2.14
CA VAL A 146 31.59 3.64 3.02
C VAL A 146 32.85 3.27 2.23
N SER A 147 34.01 3.71 2.68
CA SER A 147 35.29 3.31 2.08
C SER A 147 35.76 1.99 2.67
N ARG A 148 36.20 1.07 1.81
CA ARG A 148 36.80 -0.21 2.22
C ARG A 148 38.28 -0.10 2.58
N LYS A 149 38.92 1.03 2.29
CA LYS A 149 40.32 1.24 2.71
C LYS A 149 40.38 1.40 4.23
N ALA A 150 40.60 0.28 4.88
CA ALA A 150 41.01 0.26 6.26
C ALA A 150 42.53 0.48 6.34
N GLU A 151 42.95 1.62 6.82
CA GLU A 151 44.19 1.70 7.59
C GLU A 151 43.89 1.02 8.93
N ASN A 152 44.36 -0.20 9.13
CA ASN A 152 44.17 -1.00 10.36
C ASN A 152 42.85 -1.73 10.57
N GLY A 153 42.19 -2.20 9.54
CA GLY A 153 41.15 -3.24 9.63
C GLY A 153 39.76 -2.80 10.05
N GLY A 154 39.43 -1.52 9.97
CA GLY A 154 38.07 -1.00 10.19
C GLY A 154 37.55 -0.22 8.97
N ASP A 155 36.24 -0.28 8.68
CA ASP A 155 35.60 0.52 7.66
C ASP A 155 35.52 1.98 8.09
N ALA A 156 36.08 2.90 7.27
CA ALA A 156 35.96 4.33 7.51
C ALA A 156 34.72 4.88 6.79
N VAL A 157 33.77 5.45 7.54
CA VAL A 157 32.62 6.15 6.99
C VAL A 157 33.04 7.54 6.56
N SER A 158 33.01 7.86 5.26
CA SER A 158 33.54 9.10 4.70
C SER A 158 32.51 10.21 4.45
N GLY A 159 31.25 10.04 4.80
CA GLY A 159 30.22 11.09 4.69
C GLY A 159 28.79 10.56 4.68
N SER A 160 27.87 11.33 5.21
CA SER A 160 26.45 11.12 5.10
C SER A 160 25.78 12.35 4.49
N ILE A 161 24.96 12.15 3.47
CA ILE A 161 24.14 13.19 2.87
C ILE A 161 22.69 12.89 3.20
N TRP A 162 22.02 13.84 3.87
CA TRP A 162 20.58 13.79 4.09
C TRP A 162 19.87 14.39 2.88
N ASP A 163 19.15 13.57 2.15
CA ASP A 163 18.23 14.04 1.11
C ASP A 163 16.79 13.79 1.55
N ALA A 164 16.11 14.88 1.96
CA ALA A 164 14.70 14.88 2.29
C ALA A 164 13.92 15.38 1.07
N ASN A 165 13.50 14.46 0.21
CA ASN A 165 12.62 14.81 -0.91
C ASN A 165 11.19 14.93 -0.37
N LYS A 166 10.75 16.17 -0.13
CA LYS A 166 9.35 16.51 0.16
C LYS A 166 8.63 16.65 -1.19
N ASN A 167 7.79 15.72 -1.52
CA ASN A 167 6.73 15.88 -2.52
C ASN A 167 5.40 16.17 -1.83
#